data_db0d09beff91e412725166b463d94e8c
#
_entry.id   db0d09beff91e412725166b463d94e8c
#
_cell.length_a   1.000
_cell.length_b   1.000
_cell.length_c   1.000
_cell.angle_alpha   90.00
_cell.angle_beta   90.00
_cell.angle_gamma   90.00
#
_symmetry.space_group_name_H-M   'P 1'
#
loop_
_entity.id
_entity.type
_entity.pdbx_description
1 polymer ?
#
loop_
_entity_poly.entity_id
_entity_poly.type
_entity_poly.pdbx_seq_one_letter_code
_entity_poly.pdbx_strand_id
1 'polypeptide(L)'
;MKKLIILGAFLFSINSLNAQTSTNYEEASNPISTNPSLWVKVSAPQVSWGSTDIRYKKEEPAPIARLKKDINLTAWKGERVSAQLVVWTPEALDNLSFIVSDLTSGKETISKDNVRTGFVRYVMTDELNKDGKGGCGYRKSSDYDSTLVADPIDHIASTLTVPANATQGGWISVRVPQQVKAGKYTGTVTVKDGDKVLSELKLAVNVKNRTLPAST
;
A
#
# COMPACT_ATOMS: atom_id res chain seq x y z
N MET A 1 -42.43 -34.92 -53.24
CA MET A 1 -41.87 -35.12 -51.89
C MET A 1 -40.85 -34.01 -51.65
N LYS A 2 -41.27 -32.99 -50.92
CA LYS A 2 -40.37 -31.85 -50.59
C LYS A 2 -39.75 -32.13 -49.23
N LYS A 3 -38.41 -32.25 -49.16
CA LYS A 3 -37.66 -32.40 -47.90
C LYS A 3 -37.47 -31.02 -47.28
N LEU A 4 -38.05 -30.83 -46.11
CA LEU A 4 -37.85 -29.63 -45.27
C LEU A 4 -36.58 -29.82 -44.46
N ILE A 5 -35.56 -28.97 -44.71
CA ILE A 5 -34.33 -28.91 -43.92
C ILE A 5 -34.55 -27.87 -42.83
N ILE A 6 -34.65 -28.30 -41.58
CA ILE A 6 -34.71 -27.43 -40.43
C ILE A 6 -33.26 -27.10 -40.03
N LEU A 7 -32.87 -25.87 -40.25
CA LEU A 7 -31.57 -25.35 -39.81
C LEU A 7 -31.70 -24.85 -38.36
N GLY A 8 -31.24 -25.63 -37.42
CA GLY A 8 -31.23 -25.25 -36.01
C GLY A 8 -30.12 -24.21 -35.74
N ALA A 9 -30.52 -22.99 -35.44
CA ALA A 9 -29.61 -21.97 -34.97
C ALA A 9 -29.29 -22.23 -33.50
N PHE A 10 -28.07 -22.66 -33.22
CA PHE A 10 -27.51 -22.71 -31.87
C PHE A 10 -27.11 -21.28 -31.44
N LEU A 11 -27.95 -20.65 -30.62
CA LEU A 11 -27.61 -19.41 -29.92
C LEU A 11 -26.62 -19.75 -28.80
N PHE A 12 -25.33 -19.48 -29.05
CA PHE A 12 -24.33 -19.45 -28.00
C PHE A 12 -24.55 -18.19 -27.18
N SER A 13 -25.17 -18.32 -26.02
CA SER A 13 -25.17 -17.26 -24.99
C SER A 13 -23.78 -17.14 -24.43
N ILE A 14 -23.04 -16.14 -24.89
CA ILE A 14 -21.78 -15.73 -24.26
C ILE A 14 -22.17 -15.02 -22.94
N ASN A 15 -22.20 -15.77 -21.85
CA ASN A 15 -22.22 -15.18 -20.53
C ASN A 15 -20.87 -14.49 -20.32
N SER A 16 -20.85 -13.17 -20.53
CA SER A 16 -19.74 -12.33 -20.08
C SER A 16 -19.68 -12.45 -18.56
N LEU A 17 -18.75 -13.24 -18.06
CA LEU A 17 -18.35 -13.21 -16.65
C LEU A 17 -17.74 -11.83 -16.43
N ASN A 18 -18.58 -10.85 -16.05
CA ASN A 18 -18.11 -9.63 -15.42
C ASN A 18 -17.48 -10.06 -14.10
N ALA A 19 -16.17 -10.25 -14.11
CA ALA A 19 -15.42 -10.24 -12.87
C ALA A 19 -15.65 -8.86 -12.26
N GLN A 20 -16.52 -8.78 -11.26
CA GLN A 20 -16.68 -7.58 -10.44
C GLN A 20 -15.35 -7.39 -9.72
N THR A 21 -14.50 -6.54 -10.29
CA THR A 21 -13.43 -5.94 -9.52
C THR A 21 -14.09 -4.93 -8.59
N SER A 22 -14.39 -5.35 -7.35
CA SER A 22 -14.81 -4.43 -6.32
C SER A 22 -13.65 -3.45 -6.08
N THR A 23 -13.78 -2.24 -6.57
CA THR A 23 -12.82 -1.16 -6.34
C THR A 23 -12.99 -0.51 -4.98
N ASN A 24 -14.06 -0.84 -4.26
CA ASN A 24 -14.41 -0.25 -2.97
C ASN A 24 -14.21 -1.28 -1.86
N TYR A 25 -13.01 -1.31 -1.31
CA TYR A 25 -12.77 -1.99 -0.04
C TYR A 25 -13.22 -1.08 1.11
N GLU A 26 -14.22 -1.51 1.86
CA GLU A 26 -14.65 -0.85 3.09
C GLU A 26 -14.01 -1.54 4.29
N GLU A 27 -13.29 -0.76 5.08
CA GLU A 27 -12.71 -1.26 6.32
C GLU A 27 -13.82 -1.41 7.38
N ALA A 28 -13.75 -2.49 8.15
CA ALA A 28 -14.65 -2.66 9.30
C ALA A 28 -14.46 -1.54 10.31
N SER A 29 -15.51 -1.25 11.08
CA SER A 29 -15.44 -0.27 12.16
C SER A 29 -14.37 -0.69 13.18
N ASN A 30 -13.54 0.27 13.61
CA ASN A 30 -12.51 -0.01 14.60
C ASN A 30 -13.16 -0.24 15.98
N PRO A 31 -13.00 -1.40 16.61
CA PRO A 31 -13.52 -1.67 17.96
C PRO A 31 -12.77 -0.87 19.04
N ILE A 32 -11.57 -0.36 18.72
CA ILE A 32 -10.74 0.43 19.62
C ILE A 32 -11.03 1.90 19.38
N SER A 33 -11.47 2.61 20.42
CA SER A 33 -11.69 4.04 20.36
C SER A 33 -10.34 4.78 20.32
N THR A 34 -10.26 5.79 19.45
CA THR A 34 -9.11 6.69 19.43
C THR A 34 -8.99 7.44 20.76
N ASN A 35 -7.80 7.41 21.36
CA ASN A 35 -7.51 8.20 22.55
C ASN A 35 -7.02 9.60 22.14
N PRO A 36 -7.83 10.67 22.34
CA PRO A 36 -7.47 12.02 21.91
C PRO A 36 -6.18 12.54 22.55
N SER A 37 -5.84 12.08 23.75
CA SER A 37 -4.65 12.55 24.45
C SER A 37 -3.34 12.19 23.72
N LEU A 38 -3.33 11.14 22.92
CA LEU A 38 -2.18 10.73 22.11
C LEU A 38 -1.92 11.72 20.96
N TRP A 39 -2.95 12.44 20.53
CA TRP A 39 -2.91 13.33 19.37
C TRP A 39 -2.63 14.79 19.72
N VAL A 40 -2.64 15.18 20.99
CA VAL A 40 -2.44 16.58 21.44
C VAL A 40 -1.15 17.21 20.91
N LYS A 41 -0.12 16.40 20.69
CA LYS A 41 1.18 16.86 20.18
C LYS A 41 1.29 16.86 18.65
N VAL A 42 0.27 16.38 17.94
CA VAL A 42 0.23 16.35 16.48
C VAL A 42 -0.61 17.51 15.99
N SER A 43 0.02 18.61 15.57
CA SER A 43 -0.67 19.85 15.18
C SER A 43 -1.03 19.93 13.70
N ALA A 44 -0.48 19.06 12.87
CA ALA A 44 -0.71 19.01 11.42
C ALA A 44 -0.38 17.62 10.89
N PRO A 45 -0.83 17.25 9.67
CA PRO A 45 -0.45 16.01 9.03
C PRO A 45 1.06 15.84 8.97
N GLN A 46 1.53 14.68 9.39
CA GLN A 46 2.93 14.29 9.37
C GLN A 46 3.13 13.18 8.34
N VAL A 47 4.26 13.20 7.65
CA VAL A 47 4.62 12.20 6.65
C VAL A 47 6.08 11.81 6.82
N SER A 48 6.35 10.51 6.86
CA SER A 48 7.70 9.97 7.01
C SER A 48 7.84 8.64 6.29
N TRP A 49 9.04 8.28 5.89
CA TRP A 49 9.36 6.88 5.67
C TRP A 49 9.28 6.12 6.98
N GLY A 50 8.62 4.97 6.95
CA GLY A 50 8.47 4.01 8.04
C GLY A 50 9.29 2.74 7.82
N SER A 51 9.11 1.76 8.70
CA SER A 51 9.65 0.41 8.54
C SER A 51 8.60 -0.49 7.90
N THR A 52 9.03 -1.34 6.97
CA THR A 52 8.18 -2.41 6.39
C THR A 52 7.84 -3.50 7.40
N ASP A 53 8.56 -3.57 8.51
CA ASP A 53 8.37 -4.57 9.56
C ASP A 53 7.38 -4.15 10.65
N ILE A 54 6.85 -2.90 10.54
CA ILE A 54 5.92 -2.36 11.53
C ILE A 54 4.52 -2.26 10.91
N ARG A 55 3.56 -2.88 11.56
CA ARG A 55 2.14 -2.67 11.34
C ARG A 55 1.70 -1.48 12.17
N TYR A 56 1.55 -0.31 11.54
CA TYR A 56 1.16 0.92 12.24
C TYR A 56 -0.31 0.85 12.62
N LYS A 57 -0.63 1.14 13.89
CA LYS A 57 -2.00 1.17 14.37
C LYS A 57 -2.74 2.37 13.80
N LYS A 58 -4.01 2.20 13.47
CA LYS A 58 -4.83 3.24 12.87
C LYS A 58 -5.16 4.36 13.85
N GLU A 59 -5.43 4.01 15.10
CA GLU A 59 -5.93 4.88 16.15
C GLU A 59 -4.86 5.65 16.94
N GLU A 60 -3.57 5.38 16.68
CA GLU A 60 -2.44 6.00 17.37
C GLU A 60 -1.56 6.78 16.38
N PRO A 61 -0.94 7.91 16.80
CA PRO A 61 0.12 8.52 16.00
C PRO A 61 1.25 7.53 15.73
N ALA A 62 1.83 7.58 14.52
CA ALA A 62 2.95 6.71 14.21
C ALA A 62 4.10 6.90 15.21
N PRO A 63 4.70 5.83 15.77
CA PRO A 63 5.77 5.92 16.75
C PRO A 63 7.11 6.29 16.10
N ILE A 64 7.13 7.43 15.39
CA ILE A 64 8.27 7.96 14.64
C ILE A 64 8.73 9.25 15.33
N ALA A 65 9.77 9.14 16.14
CA ALA A 65 10.30 10.28 16.89
C ALA A 65 10.95 11.35 15.99
N ARG A 66 11.51 10.95 14.85
CA ARG A 66 12.15 11.85 13.88
C ARG A 66 11.70 11.50 12.46
N LEU A 67 11.14 12.47 11.77
CA LEU A 67 10.71 12.31 10.39
C LEU A 67 11.89 11.94 9.47
N LYS A 68 11.72 10.88 8.70
CA LYS A 68 12.65 10.44 7.68
C LYS A 68 12.11 10.85 6.32
N LYS A 69 12.78 11.79 5.67
CA LYS A 69 12.38 12.28 4.34
C LYS A 69 13.09 11.55 3.19
N ASP A 70 14.13 10.80 3.50
CA ASP A 70 14.94 10.07 2.53
C ASP A 70 14.96 8.58 2.88
N ILE A 71 14.87 7.71 1.85
CA ILE A 71 15.08 6.27 1.97
C ILE A 71 16.03 5.79 0.87
N ASN A 72 16.87 4.80 1.21
CA ASN A 72 17.76 4.15 0.27
C ASN A 72 17.48 2.65 0.28
N LEU A 73 17.02 2.14 -0.84
CA LEU A 73 16.83 0.71 -1.09
C LEU A 73 18.00 0.15 -1.87
N THR A 74 18.23 -1.15 -1.78
CA THR A 74 19.20 -1.86 -2.61
C THR A 74 18.47 -2.95 -3.37
N ALA A 75 18.74 -3.07 -4.66
CA ALA A 75 18.10 -4.04 -5.53
C ALA A 75 19.08 -4.61 -6.56
N TRP A 76 18.80 -5.81 -7.05
CA TRP A 76 19.37 -6.36 -8.25
C TRP A 76 18.52 -5.98 -9.46
N LYS A 77 19.07 -6.12 -10.66
CA LYS A 77 18.32 -5.99 -11.91
C LYS A 77 17.26 -7.09 -11.99
N GLY A 78 16.02 -6.73 -12.32
CA GLY A 78 14.88 -7.66 -12.35
C GLY A 78 14.17 -7.83 -11.01
N GLU A 79 14.72 -7.31 -9.92
CA GLU A 79 14.15 -7.41 -8.57
C GLU A 79 13.02 -6.40 -8.35
N ARG A 80 12.13 -6.74 -7.44
CA ARG A 80 11.14 -5.83 -6.86
C ARG A 80 11.52 -5.52 -5.43
N VAL A 81 11.67 -4.24 -5.11
CA VAL A 81 11.94 -3.76 -3.75
C VAL A 81 10.82 -2.84 -3.30
N SER A 82 10.56 -2.83 -2.01
CA SER A 82 9.45 -2.05 -1.45
C SER A 82 9.89 -1.21 -0.27
N ALA A 83 9.14 -0.14 -0.04
CA ALA A 83 9.26 0.74 1.10
C ALA A 83 7.86 1.10 1.61
N GLN A 84 7.75 1.34 2.90
CA GLN A 84 6.54 1.85 3.53
C GLN A 84 6.74 3.31 3.91
N LEU A 85 5.80 4.16 3.52
CA LEU A 85 5.64 5.50 4.09
C LEU A 85 4.45 5.50 5.05
N VAL A 86 4.42 6.47 5.95
CA VAL A 86 3.37 6.58 6.95
C VAL A 86 2.90 8.03 7.01
N VAL A 87 1.60 8.21 6.98
CA VAL A 87 0.91 9.49 7.20
C VAL A 87 0.14 9.36 8.50
N TRP A 88 0.26 10.33 9.40
CA TRP A 88 -0.61 10.43 10.57
C TRP A 88 -1.08 11.87 10.72
N THR A 89 -2.36 12.03 11.03
CA THR A 89 -3.03 13.31 10.89
C THR A 89 -4.03 13.57 12.02
N PRO A 90 -4.05 14.80 12.59
CA PRO A 90 -5.07 15.20 13.54
C PRO A 90 -6.36 15.66 12.85
N GLU A 91 -6.31 15.95 11.55
CA GLU A 91 -7.43 16.40 10.73
C GLU A 91 -7.77 15.33 9.67
N ALA A 92 -9.01 15.35 9.16
CA ALA A 92 -9.40 14.45 8.08
C ALA A 92 -8.68 14.81 6.77
N LEU A 93 -8.32 13.81 5.97
CA LEU A 93 -7.82 13.96 4.62
C LEU A 93 -8.82 13.30 3.67
N ASP A 94 -9.36 14.07 2.73
CA ASP A 94 -10.44 13.57 1.86
C ASP A 94 -9.92 12.76 0.68
N ASN A 95 -8.72 13.10 0.18
CA ASN A 95 -8.17 12.52 -1.05
C ASN A 95 -6.65 12.28 -0.93
N LEU A 96 -6.24 11.52 0.10
CA LEU A 96 -4.84 11.14 0.25
C LEU A 96 -4.37 10.35 -0.97
N SER A 97 -3.25 10.74 -1.56
CA SER A 97 -2.65 10.09 -2.72
C SER A 97 -1.13 10.13 -2.70
N PHE A 98 -0.51 9.21 -3.47
CA PHE A 98 0.94 9.08 -3.60
C PHE A 98 1.34 9.15 -5.07
N ILE A 99 2.08 10.19 -5.46
CA ILE A 99 2.55 10.40 -6.82
C ILE A 99 4.06 10.19 -6.85
N VAL A 100 4.52 9.30 -7.73
CA VAL A 100 5.94 8.99 -7.85
C VAL A 100 6.49 9.56 -9.15
N SER A 101 7.66 10.20 -9.08
CA SER A 101 8.40 10.61 -10.28
C SER A 101 9.16 9.44 -10.89
N ASP A 102 9.67 9.62 -12.11
CA ASP A 102 10.73 8.75 -12.62
C ASP A 102 11.92 8.76 -11.66
N LEU A 103 12.64 7.62 -11.58
CA LEU A 103 13.88 7.54 -10.84
C LEU A 103 15.04 7.63 -11.83
N THR A 104 15.94 8.59 -11.63
CA THR A 104 17.02 8.90 -12.57
C THR A 104 18.41 8.65 -11.99
N SER A 105 19.35 8.26 -12.84
CA SER A 105 20.78 8.10 -12.53
C SER A 105 21.58 8.58 -13.74
N GLY A 106 22.00 9.85 -13.74
CA GLY A 106 22.60 10.50 -14.91
C GLY A 106 21.61 10.52 -16.10
N LYS A 107 21.95 9.78 -17.18
CA LYS A 107 21.11 9.64 -18.37
C LYS A 107 20.18 8.41 -18.32
N GLU A 108 20.33 7.57 -17.31
CA GLU A 108 19.54 6.34 -17.16
C GLU A 108 18.28 6.65 -16.34
N THR A 109 17.18 5.95 -16.68
CA THR A 109 15.87 6.17 -16.03
C THR A 109 15.20 4.83 -15.74
N ILE A 110 14.65 4.71 -14.54
CA ILE A 110 13.60 3.75 -14.22
C ILE A 110 12.29 4.54 -14.26
N SER A 111 11.46 4.28 -15.28
CA SER A 111 10.16 4.96 -15.43
C SER A 111 9.28 4.72 -14.20
N LYS A 112 8.49 5.72 -13.82
CA LYS A 112 7.43 5.61 -12.81
C LYS A 112 6.44 4.47 -13.08
N ASP A 113 6.29 4.03 -14.33
CA ASP A 113 5.44 2.90 -14.69
C ASP A 113 5.93 1.56 -14.10
N ASN A 114 7.21 1.52 -13.67
CA ASN A 114 7.76 0.42 -12.90
C ASN A 114 7.53 0.55 -11.39
N VAL A 115 6.84 1.60 -10.95
CA VAL A 115 6.54 1.84 -9.54
C VAL A 115 5.05 1.67 -9.30
N ARG A 116 4.70 0.84 -8.33
CA ARG A 116 3.33 0.72 -7.84
C ARG A 116 3.23 1.40 -6.50
N THR A 117 2.21 2.23 -6.35
CA THR A 117 1.79 2.77 -5.06
C THR A 117 0.58 2.00 -4.56
N GLY A 118 0.36 1.99 -3.26
CA GLY A 118 -0.82 1.38 -2.65
C GLY A 118 -1.02 1.87 -1.24
N PHE A 119 -2.22 1.65 -0.71
CA PHE A 119 -2.55 1.91 0.68
C PHE A 119 -2.46 0.62 1.48
N VAL A 120 -1.82 0.68 2.64
CA VAL A 120 -1.88 -0.44 3.60
C VAL A 120 -3.25 -0.35 4.29
N ARG A 121 -4.13 -1.30 3.98
CA ARG A 121 -5.50 -1.31 4.52
C ARG A 121 -5.54 -2.05 5.85
N TYR A 122 -6.62 -1.83 6.58
CA TYR A 122 -6.84 -2.46 7.87
C TYR A 122 -7.89 -3.55 7.76
N VAL A 123 -7.60 -4.71 8.34
CA VAL A 123 -8.52 -5.84 8.41
C VAL A 123 -8.78 -6.22 9.85
N MET A 124 -10.00 -6.66 10.12
CA MET A 124 -10.36 -7.18 11.44
C MET A 124 -9.72 -8.54 11.62
N THR A 125 -9.01 -8.72 12.72
CA THR A 125 -8.37 -9.98 13.08
C THR A 125 -8.51 -10.26 14.58
N ASP A 126 -8.43 -11.52 14.93
CA ASP A 126 -8.36 -12.06 16.27
C ASP A 126 -7.09 -12.89 16.47
N GLU A 127 -5.99 -12.54 15.77
CA GLU A 127 -4.75 -13.30 15.77
C GLU A 127 -4.00 -13.29 17.11
N LEU A 128 -4.30 -12.31 17.96
CA LEU A 128 -3.65 -12.17 19.26
C LEU A 128 -4.63 -12.48 20.40
N ASN A 129 -4.15 -13.21 21.41
CA ASN A 129 -4.85 -13.36 22.68
C ASN A 129 -4.98 -12.01 23.41
N LYS A 130 -5.90 -11.90 24.36
CA LYS A 130 -6.07 -10.71 25.23
C LYS A 130 -4.79 -10.34 25.99
N ASP A 131 -3.88 -11.28 26.19
CA ASP A 131 -2.55 -11.05 26.77
C ASP A 131 -1.50 -10.57 25.72
N GLY A 132 -1.91 -10.34 24.47
CA GLY A 132 -1.06 -9.89 23.37
C GLY A 132 -0.16 -10.98 22.76
N LYS A 133 -0.34 -12.24 23.13
CA LYS A 133 0.43 -13.36 22.57
C LYS A 133 -0.34 -14.00 21.43
N GLY A 134 0.30 -14.13 20.29
CA GLY A 134 -0.23 -14.90 19.16
C GLY A 134 -0.26 -16.39 19.44
N GLY A 135 -1.12 -17.14 18.76
CA GLY A 135 -1.20 -18.58 18.88
C GLY A 135 -1.69 -19.25 17.62
N CYS A 136 -1.14 -20.44 17.33
CA CYS A 136 -1.65 -21.36 16.31
C CYS A 136 -2.38 -22.52 16.99
N GLY A 137 -3.40 -23.09 16.32
CA GLY A 137 -4.13 -24.26 16.82
C GLY A 137 -5.55 -23.94 17.26
N TYR A 138 -6.07 -24.76 18.20
CA TYR A 138 -7.42 -24.58 18.70
C TYR A 138 -7.58 -23.26 19.47
N ARG A 139 -8.56 -22.46 19.07
CA ARG A 139 -8.85 -21.15 19.66
C ARG A 139 -10.21 -21.15 20.33
N LYS A 140 -10.27 -20.57 21.52
CA LYS A 140 -11.52 -20.20 22.15
C LYS A 140 -11.76 -18.73 21.87
N SER A 141 -12.89 -18.38 21.26
CA SER A 141 -13.21 -16.99 20.90
C SER A 141 -13.18 -16.03 22.08
N SER A 142 -13.44 -16.51 23.30
CA SER A 142 -13.35 -15.75 24.53
C SER A 142 -11.93 -15.27 24.91
N ASP A 143 -10.91 -15.91 24.36
CA ASP A 143 -9.51 -15.66 24.71
C ASP A 143 -8.87 -14.61 23.79
N TYR A 144 -9.58 -14.17 22.75
CA TYR A 144 -9.11 -13.23 21.73
C TYR A 144 -9.94 -11.95 21.72
N ASP A 145 -9.29 -10.85 21.38
CA ASP A 145 -9.95 -9.59 21.07
C ASP A 145 -9.84 -9.31 19.56
N SER A 146 -10.94 -8.85 18.99
CA SER A 146 -10.92 -8.37 17.61
C SER A 146 -10.25 -7.00 17.54
N THR A 147 -9.28 -6.87 16.66
CA THR A 147 -8.52 -5.63 16.44
C THR A 147 -8.37 -5.35 14.95
N LEU A 148 -8.27 -4.09 14.58
CA LEU A 148 -7.88 -3.70 13.22
C LEU A 148 -6.36 -3.76 13.09
N VAL A 149 -5.89 -4.56 12.14
CA VAL A 149 -4.46 -4.72 11.86
C VAL A 149 -4.15 -4.28 10.44
N ALA A 150 -3.11 -3.48 10.27
CA ALA A 150 -2.57 -3.11 8.97
C ALA A 150 -1.98 -4.35 8.29
N ASP A 151 -2.53 -4.79 7.15
CA ASP A 151 -2.10 -6.02 6.48
C ASP A 151 -2.18 -5.96 4.95
N PRO A 152 -3.36 -5.93 4.29
CA PRO A 152 -3.39 -6.00 2.84
C PRO A 152 -2.95 -4.68 2.19
N ILE A 153 -2.29 -4.79 1.04
CA ILE A 153 -1.87 -3.64 0.26
C ILE A 153 -2.86 -3.47 -0.90
N ASP A 154 -3.62 -2.39 -0.85
CA ASP A 154 -4.57 -2.00 -1.88
C ASP A 154 -3.85 -1.18 -2.97
N HIS A 155 -3.58 -1.80 -4.11
CA HIS A 155 -3.00 -1.14 -5.29
C HIS A 155 -4.05 -0.62 -6.29
N ILE A 156 -5.34 -0.77 -5.99
CA ILE A 156 -6.44 -0.41 -6.88
C ILE A 156 -6.89 1.03 -6.60
N ALA A 157 -7.06 1.36 -5.32
CA ALA A 157 -7.43 2.71 -4.92
C ALA A 157 -6.32 3.71 -5.26
N SER A 158 -6.65 4.76 -6.00
CA SER A 158 -5.73 5.87 -6.31
C SER A 158 -5.74 6.96 -5.25
N THR A 159 -6.85 7.07 -4.51
CA THR A 159 -7.05 8.00 -3.39
C THR A 159 -7.72 7.28 -2.22
N LEU A 160 -7.53 7.82 -1.02
CA LEU A 160 -8.13 7.29 0.19
C LEU A 160 -8.55 8.42 1.12
N THR A 161 -9.76 8.34 1.68
CA THR A 161 -10.19 9.19 2.79
C THR A 161 -9.59 8.66 4.08
N VAL A 162 -8.93 9.53 4.83
CA VAL A 162 -8.35 9.21 6.15
C VAL A 162 -9.07 10.05 7.20
N PRO A 163 -9.68 9.44 8.22
CA PRO A 163 -10.38 10.21 9.26
C PRO A 163 -9.40 11.03 10.11
N ALA A 164 -9.92 12.03 10.82
CA ALA A 164 -9.14 12.76 11.81
C ALA A 164 -8.64 11.82 12.91
N ASN A 165 -7.48 12.14 13.46
CA ASN A 165 -6.79 11.35 14.49
C ASN A 165 -6.54 9.90 14.03
N ALA A 166 -5.99 9.75 12.82
CA ALA A 166 -5.71 8.45 12.26
C ALA A 166 -4.31 8.39 11.60
N THR A 167 -3.79 7.17 11.56
CA THR A 167 -2.55 6.81 10.88
C THR A 167 -2.86 5.94 9.68
N GLN A 168 -2.21 6.23 8.54
CA GLN A 168 -2.37 5.50 7.29
C GLN A 168 -1.01 5.13 6.71
N GLY A 169 -0.79 3.85 6.47
CA GLY A 169 0.37 3.35 5.74
C GLY A 169 0.20 3.49 4.23
N GLY A 170 1.27 3.87 3.55
CA GLY A 170 1.39 3.82 2.10
C GLY A 170 2.52 2.88 1.70
N TRP A 171 2.34 2.14 0.61
CA TRP A 171 3.30 1.14 0.13
C TRP A 171 3.80 1.51 -1.25
N ILE A 172 5.12 1.56 -1.40
CA ILE A 172 5.79 1.89 -2.66
C ILE A 172 6.60 0.68 -3.09
N SER A 173 6.29 0.09 -4.25
CA SER A 173 7.01 -1.04 -4.83
C SER A 173 7.67 -0.64 -6.14
N VAL A 174 8.98 -0.77 -6.22
CA VAL A 174 9.78 -0.50 -7.43
C VAL A 174 10.21 -1.82 -8.06
N ARG A 175 9.82 -2.06 -9.32
CA ARG A 175 10.36 -3.14 -10.13
C ARG A 175 11.54 -2.62 -10.92
N VAL A 176 12.74 -3.10 -10.62
CA VAL A 176 13.95 -2.73 -11.35
C VAL A 176 14.00 -3.49 -12.68
N PRO A 177 13.97 -2.82 -13.85
CA PRO A 177 14.09 -3.53 -15.13
C PRO A 177 15.44 -4.26 -15.24
N GLN A 178 15.48 -5.38 -15.98
CA GLN A 178 16.71 -6.16 -16.16
C GLN A 178 17.78 -5.42 -16.97
N GLN A 179 17.36 -4.49 -17.85
CA GLN A 179 18.22 -3.81 -18.81
C GLN A 179 18.87 -2.53 -18.26
N VAL A 180 18.45 -2.04 -17.09
CA VAL A 180 19.02 -0.82 -16.51
C VAL A 180 20.47 -1.03 -16.11
N LYS A 181 21.26 0.02 -16.17
CA LYS A 181 22.65 -0.02 -15.67
C LYS A 181 22.66 -0.03 -14.14
N ALA A 182 23.71 -0.61 -13.57
CA ALA A 182 23.98 -0.47 -12.13
C ALA A 182 24.23 1.00 -11.78
N GLY A 183 23.70 1.44 -10.65
CA GLY A 183 23.82 2.83 -10.25
C GLY A 183 22.80 3.21 -9.17
N LYS A 184 22.88 4.44 -8.68
CA LYS A 184 21.93 5.01 -7.72
C LYS A 184 20.88 5.80 -8.49
N TYR A 185 19.66 5.28 -8.53
CA TYR A 185 18.49 5.93 -9.12
C TYR A 185 17.73 6.68 -8.04
N THR A 186 17.41 7.94 -8.29
CA THR A 186 16.71 8.81 -7.32
C THR A 186 15.48 9.44 -7.95
N GLY A 187 14.42 9.52 -7.15
CA GLY A 187 13.17 10.17 -7.49
C GLY A 187 12.46 10.67 -6.23
N THR A 188 11.26 11.19 -6.41
CA THR A 188 10.42 11.71 -5.33
C THR A 188 9.10 10.96 -5.24
N VAL A 189 8.59 10.84 -4.03
CA VAL A 189 7.20 10.46 -3.73
C VAL A 189 6.53 11.69 -3.14
N THR A 190 5.59 12.28 -3.89
CA THR A 190 4.78 13.40 -3.44
C THR A 190 3.53 12.86 -2.79
N VAL A 191 3.32 13.19 -1.52
CA VAL A 191 2.12 12.85 -0.75
C VAL A 191 1.17 14.04 -0.77
N LYS A 192 -0.06 13.83 -1.21
CA LYS A 192 -1.05 14.89 -1.40
C LYS A 192 -2.38 14.55 -0.71
N ASP A 193 -3.12 15.60 -0.37
CA ASP A 193 -4.54 15.56 -0.10
C ASP A 193 -5.24 16.43 -1.13
N GLY A 194 -5.90 15.80 -2.09
CA GLY A 194 -6.38 16.48 -3.29
C GLY A 194 -5.25 17.22 -4.01
N ASP A 195 -5.37 18.55 -4.14
CA ASP A 195 -4.33 19.38 -4.75
C ASP A 195 -3.25 19.85 -3.77
N LYS A 196 -3.51 19.75 -2.45
CA LYS A 196 -2.58 20.19 -1.41
C LYS A 196 -1.45 19.19 -1.27
N VAL A 197 -0.20 19.63 -1.44
CA VAL A 197 0.98 18.84 -1.15
C VAL A 197 1.21 18.82 0.37
N LEU A 198 1.17 17.62 0.97
CA LEU A 198 1.46 17.43 2.39
C LEU A 198 2.97 17.26 2.62
N SER A 199 3.65 16.55 1.74
CA SER A 199 5.09 16.31 1.84
C SER A 199 5.67 15.76 0.55
N GLU A 200 6.97 15.98 0.36
CA GLU A 200 7.80 15.27 -0.61
C GLU A 200 8.83 14.41 0.12
N LEU A 201 8.93 13.16 -0.32
CA LEU A 201 9.88 12.16 0.20
C LEU A 201 10.84 11.76 -0.92
N LYS A 202 12.13 11.63 -0.60
CA LYS A 202 13.12 11.14 -1.55
C LYS A 202 13.20 9.62 -1.50
N LEU A 203 13.16 9.01 -2.68
CA LEU A 203 13.32 7.59 -2.88
C LEU A 203 14.59 7.35 -3.69
N ALA A 204 15.52 6.55 -3.16
CA ALA A 204 16.68 6.11 -3.88
C ALA A 204 16.74 4.57 -3.95
N VAL A 205 17.12 4.04 -5.12
CA VAL A 205 17.35 2.62 -5.34
C VAL A 205 18.77 2.42 -5.85
N ASN A 206 19.61 1.74 -5.07
CA ASN A 206 20.95 1.33 -5.47
C ASN A 206 20.89 0.02 -6.23
N VAL A 207 20.90 0.11 -7.56
CA VAL A 207 20.89 -1.06 -8.44
C VAL A 207 22.29 -1.67 -8.52
N LYS A 208 22.43 -2.90 -8.04
CA LYS A 208 23.67 -3.65 -8.10
C LYS A 208 23.89 -4.26 -9.49
N ASN A 209 25.16 -4.48 -9.87
CA ASN A 209 25.49 -5.14 -11.13
C ASN A 209 25.31 -6.68 -11.03
N ARG A 210 24.11 -7.07 -10.64
CA ARG A 210 23.66 -8.48 -10.61
C ARG A 210 22.25 -8.51 -11.16
N THR A 211 21.91 -9.58 -11.87
CA THR A 211 20.57 -9.79 -12.43
C THR A 211 19.91 -10.95 -11.71
N LEU A 212 18.66 -10.75 -11.31
CA LEU A 212 17.84 -11.83 -10.78
C LEU A 212 17.60 -12.86 -11.88
N PRO A 213 17.86 -14.16 -11.64
CA PRO A 213 17.55 -15.20 -12.62
C PRO A 213 16.06 -15.16 -12.99
N ALA A 214 15.76 -15.54 -14.25
CA ALA A 214 14.37 -15.75 -14.62
C ALA A 214 13.81 -16.91 -13.78
N SER A 215 12.56 -16.80 -13.34
CA SER A 215 11.86 -17.95 -12.75
C SER A 215 11.66 -19.00 -13.84
N THR A 216 12.15 -20.18 -13.60
CA THR A 216 11.94 -21.36 -14.45
C THR A 216 10.55 -21.93 -14.22
#